data_997be780b5fcb75c4134e10df8daeb8a
#
_entry.id   997be780b5fcb75c4134e10df8daeb8a
#
_cell.length_a   1.000
_cell.length_b   1.000
_cell.length_c   1.000
_cell.angle_alpha   90.00
_cell.angle_beta   90.00
_cell.angle_gamma   90.00
#
_symmetry.space_group_name_H-M   'P 1'
#
loop_
_entity.id
_entity.type
_entity.pdbx_description
1 polymer ?
#
loop_
_entity_poly.entity_id
_entity_poly.type
_entity_poly.pdbx_seq_one_letter_code
_entity_poly.pdbx_strand_id
1 'polypeptide(L)'
;MNKELSRRSFLKVGASAAVGLAVAPGMLMGKSRKDKKAAPKPLDRKLKILGVGIGGRGASVLRELETEEIIGLCDVDWKYAAHIFERYPEAKRYSDYRKMYELGHYRIV
;
A
#
# COMPACT_ATOMS: atom_id res chain seq x y z
N MET A 1 31.76 25.65 6.48
CA MET A 1 31.65 25.11 5.10
C MET A 1 30.71 23.93 5.14
N ASN A 2 29.50 24.14 4.72
CA ASN A 2 28.53 23.07 4.57
C ASN A 2 28.79 22.34 3.24
N LYS A 3 29.57 21.27 3.28
CA LYS A 3 29.59 20.32 2.18
C LYS A 3 28.24 19.59 2.20
N GLU A 4 27.35 19.99 1.32
CA GLU A 4 26.19 19.18 1.06
C GLU A 4 26.66 17.80 0.61
N LEU A 5 26.43 16.82 1.47
CA LEU A 5 26.67 15.42 1.15
C LEU A 5 25.61 15.00 0.12
N SER A 6 26.01 15.05 -1.15
CA SER A 6 25.13 14.54 -2.20
C SER A 6 24.89 13.04 -1.98
N ARG A 7 23.75 12.57 -2.36
CA ARG A 7 23.39 11.12 -2.27
C ARG A 7 24.46 10.22 -2.92
N ARG A 8 25.13 10.71 -3.95
CA ARG A 8 26.25 10.01 -4.62
C ARG A 8 27.49 9.94 -3.76
N SER A 9 27.79 10.98 -2.98
CA SER A 9 28.91 11.00 -2.05
C SER A 9 28.70 10.02 -0.91
N PHE A 10 27.49 9.90 -0.43
CA PHE A 10 27.12 8.94 0.61
C PHE A 10 27.32 7.50 0.17
N LEU A 11 26.94 7.16 -1.06
CA LEU A 11 27.13 5.81 -1.61
C LEU A 11 28.64 5.49 -1.83
N LYS A 12 29.45 6.46 -2.20
CA LYS A 12 30.91 6.27 -2.34
C LYS A 12 31.59 6.04 -1.00
N VAL A 13 31.17 6.75 0.04
CA VAL A 13 31.68 6.57 1.40
C VAL A 13 31.19 5.25 1.98
N GLY A 14 29.95 4.86 1.75
CA GLY A 14 29.40 3.58 2.14
C GLY A 14 30.11 2.39 1.50
N ALA A 15 30.48 2.51 0.22
CA ALA A 15 31.21 1.46 -0.48
C ALA A 15 32.64 1.27 0.03
N SER A 16 33.33 2.35 0.40
CA SER A 16 34.70 2.27 0.94
C SER A 16 34.72 1.76 2.40
N ALA A 17 33.70 2.04 3.19
CA ALA A 17 33.57 1.50 4.53
C ALA A 17 33.23 -0.01 4.52
N ALA A 18 32.56 -0.50 3.49
CA ALA A 18 32.21 -1.91 3.38
C ALA A 18 33.41 -2.82 3.11
N VAL A 19 34.49 -2.30 2.51
CA VAL A 19 35.70 -3.07 2.23
C VAL A 19 36.45 -3.45 3.52
N GLY A 20 36.39 -2.63 4.56
CA GLY A 20 37.00 -2.89 5.85
C GLY A 20 36.28 -3.92 6.71
N LEU A 21 35.02 -4.24 6.39
CA LEU A 21 34.18 -5.18 7.13
C LEU A 21 34.07 -6.55 6.45
N ALA A 22 34.76 -6.76 5.33
CA ALA A 22 34.76 -8.03 4.59
C ALA A 22 35.51 -9.17 5.29
N VAL A 23 35.95 -9.00 6.55
CA VAL A 23 36.79 -9.93 7.29
C VAL A 23 36.05 -11.15 7.81
N ALA A 24 34.72 -11.15 7.83
CA ALA A 24 33.93 -12.30 8.28
C ALA A 24 32.74 -12.56 7.36
N PRO A 25 32.94 -13.28 6.22
CA PRO A 25 31.85 -13.59 5.28
C PRO A 25 30.72 -14.39 5.92
N GLY A 26 30.97 -15.09 7.03
CA GLY A 26 29.94 -15.81 7.78
C GLY A 26 29.01 -14.91 8.61
N MET A 27 29.41 -13.68 8.94
CA MET A 27 28.58 -12.72 9.69
C MET A 27 27.72 -11.84 8.77
N LEU A 28 28.13 -11.63 7.52
CA LEU A 28 27.37 -10.88 6.52
C LEU A 28 26.26 -11.70 5.87
N MET A 29 26.33 -13.00 5.95
CA MET A 29 25.16 -13.84 5.84
C MET A 29 24.41 -13.74 7.17
N GLY A 30 23.89 -12.56 7.47
CA GLY A 30 22.71 -12.51 8.29
C GLY A 30 21.83 -13.59 7.72
N LYS A 31 21.63 -14.66 8.45
CA LYS A 31 20.53 -15.58 8.16
C LYS A 31 19.36 -14.64 7.94
N SER A 32 19.07 -14.36 6.68
CA SER A 32 17.73 -14.01 6.33
C SER A 32 16.95 -15.16 6.94
N ARG A 33 16.55 -15.01 8.16
CA ARG A 33 15.38 -15.67 8.64
C ARG A 33 14.38 -15.26 7.58
N LYS A 34 14.25 -16.09 6.57
CA LYS A 34 13.00 -16.29 5.93
C LYS A 34 12.11 -16.73 7.09
N ASP A 35 11.72 -15.74 7.89
CA ASP A 35 10.48 -15.85 8.59
C ASP A 35 9.57 -16.21 7.44
N LYS A 36 9.33 -17.49 7.29
CA LYS A 36 8.20 -17.99 6.52
C LYS A 36 7.03 -17.34 7.23
N LYS A 37 6.77 -16.09 6.82
CA LYS A 37 5.54 -15.42 7.18
C LYS A 37 4.51 -16.41 6.74
N ALA A 38 3.98 -17.16 7.71
CA ALA A 38 2.98 -18.17 7.44
C ALA A 38 1.97 -17.47 6.55
N ALA A 39 1.72 -18.04 5.38
CA ALA A 39 0.75 -17.47 4.47
C ALA A 39 -0.49 -17.16 5.30
N PRO A 40 -1.00 -15.91 5.29
CA PRO A 40 -2.14 -15.56 6.11
C PRO A 40 -3.24 -16.58 5.81
N LYS A 41 -3.76 -17.21 6.86
CA LYS A 41 -4.88 -18.15 6.71
C LYS A 41 -5.97 -17.43 5.92
N PRO A 42 -6.55 -18.05 4.90
CA PRO A 42 -7.66 -17.46 4.19
C PRO A 42 -8.74 -17.11 5.21
N LEU A 43 -9.20 -15.88 5.16
CA LEU A 43 -10.31 -15.44 6.02
C LEU A 43 -11.58 -16.13 5.56
N ASP A 44 -12.30 -16.77 6.47
CA ASP A 44 -13.59 -17.42 6.18
C ASP A 44 -14.70 -16.43 5.78
N ARG A 45 -14.41 -15.14 5.85
CA ARG A 45 -15.33 -14.04 5.55
C ARG A 45 -14.70 -13.05 4.59
N LYS A 46 -15.54 -12.43 3.76
CA LYS A 46 -15.12 -11.32 2.90
C LYS A 46 -14.71 -10.10 3.72
N LEU A 47 -13.68 -9.42 3.26
CA LEU A 47 -13.27 -8.15 3.82
C LEU A 47 -14.22 -7.03 3.34
N LYS A 48 -14.55 -6.12 4.24
CA LYS A 48 -15.27 -4.89 3.87
C LYS A 48 -14.27 -3.84 3.43
N ILE A 49 -14.38 -3.40 2.19
CA ILE A 49 -13.44 -2.50 1.52
C ILE A 49 -14.04 -1.11 1.38
N LEU A 50 -13.26 -0.10 1.73
CA LEU A 50 -13.52 1.30 1.40
C LEU A 50 -12.47 1.78 0.40
N GLY A 51 -12.91 2.30 -0.75
CA GLY A 51 -12.04 2.86 -1.77
C GLY A 51 -11.97 4.38 -1.69
N VAL A 52 -10.78 4.95 -1.67
CA VAL A 52 -10.53 6.39 -1.70
C VAL A 52 -9.68 6.75 -2.91
N GLY A 53 -10.06 7.79 -3.66
CA GLY A 53 -9.37 8.17 -4.89
C GLY A 53 -9.56 7.15 -6.02
N ILE A 54 -10.79 6.77 -6.26
CA ILE A 54 -11.17 5.64 -7.10
C ILE A 54 -11.21 5.92 -8.61
N GLY A 55 -11.12 7.18 -9.01
CA GLY A 55 -11.27 7.57 -10.41
C GLY A 55 -10.12 7.17 -11.33
N GLY A 56 -8.93 7.02 -10.78
CA GLY A 56 -7.70 6.70 -11.54
C GLY A 56 -7.15 5.33 -11.18
N ARG A 57 -5.95 5.33 -10.60
CA ARG A 57 -5.27 4.10 -10.17
C ARG A 57 -6.10 3.29 -9.16
N GLY A 58 -6.86 3.95 -8.32
CA GLY A 58 -7.77 3.30 -7.37
C GLY A 58 -8.76 2.36 -8.05
N ALA A 59 -9.18 2.66 -9.28
CA ALA A 59 -10.05 1.78 -10.07
C ALA A 59 -9.41 0.43 -10.36
N SER A 60 -8.11 0.41 -10.68
CA SER A 60 -7.37 -0.84 -10.93
C SER A 60 -7.26 -1.68 -9.67
N VAL A 61 -6.98 -1.05 -8.54
CA VAL A 61 -6.89 -1.74 -7.24
C VAL A 61 -8.24 -2.34 -6.84
N LEU A 62 -9.34 -1.61 -7.03
CA LEU A 62 -10.68 -2.12 -6.73
C LEU A 62 -11.05 -3.35 -7.57
N ARG A 63 -10.62 -3.40 -8.83
CA ARG A 63 -10.86 -4.57 -9.68
C ARG A 63 -10.18 -5.84 -9.16
N GLU A 64 -8.99 -5.69 -8.60
CA GLU A 64 -8.27 -6.81 -7.99
C GLU A 64 -8.94 -7.30 -6.70
N LEU A 65 -9.75 -6.46 -6.08
CA LEU A 65 -10.47 -6.72 -4.83
C LEU A 65 -11.96 -7.03 -5.02
N GLU A 66 -12.41 -7.29 -6.23
CA GLU A 66 -13.83 -7.58 -6.52
C GLU A 66 -14.38 -8.85 -5.85
N THR A 67 -13.49 -9.73 -5.41
CA THR A 67 -13.87 -10.90 -4.61
C THR A 67 -14.31 -10.55 -3.20
N GLU A 68 -13.93 -9.37 -2.74
CA GLU A 68 -14.26 -8.83 -1.43
C GLU A 68 -15.55 -7.97 -1.50
N GLU A 69 -16.01 -7.50 -0.37
CA GLU A 69 -17.20 -6.66 -0.27
C GLU A 69 -16.84 -5.17 -0.31
N ILE A 70 -17.11 -4.49 -1.41
CA ILE A 70 -16.87 -3.05 -1.55
C ILE A 70 -18.08 -2.31 -1.00
N ILE A 71 -17.94 -1.71 0.20
CA ILE A 71 -19.04 -1.08 0.94
C ILE A 71 -19.11 0.44 0.79
N GLY A 72 -18.02 1.10 0.44
CA GLY A 72 -17.97 2.54 0.28
C GLY A 72 -16.92 3.00 -0.70
N LEU A 73 -17.25 4.04 -1.46
CA LEU A 73 -16.39 4.64 -2.45
C LEU A 73 -16.36 6.16 -2.25
N CYS A 74 -15.16 6.72 -2.25
CA CYS A 74 -14.92 8.14 -2.08
C CYS A 74 -14.03 8.70 -3.19
N ASP A 75 -14.50 9.75 -3.82
CA ASP A 75 -13.70 10.57 -4.72
C ASP A 75 -14.18 12.01 -4.69
N VAL A 76 -13.29 12.96 -4.86
CA VAL A 76 -13.62 14.38 -4.95
C VAL A 76 -14.15 14.75 -6.34
N ASP A 77 -13.72 14.04 -7.36
CA ASP A 77 -14.16 14.21 -8.74
C ASP A 77 -15.14 13.09 -9.17
N TRP A 78 -16.39 13.32 -8.89
CA TRP A 78 -17.45 12.37 -9.21
C TRP A 78 -17.67 12.16 -10.71
N LYS A 79 -17.34 13.14 -11.54
CA LYS A 79 -17.44 13.01 -12.99
C LYS A 79 -16.38 12.05 -13.50
N TYR A 80 -15.16 12.19 -13.03
CA TYR A 80 -14.05 11.33 -13.39
C TYR A 80 -14.24 9.90 -12.85
N ALA A 81 -14.79 9.78 -11.65
CA ALA A 81 -15.04 8.52 -10.98
C ALA A 81 -16.39 7.86 -11.32
N ALA A 82 -17.22 8.49 -12.17
CA ALA A 82 -18.59 8.03 -12.49
C ALA A 82 -18.64 6.56 -12.90
N HIS A 83 -17.72 6.11 -13.74
CA HIS A 83 -17.65 4.73 -14.23
C HIS A 83 -17.40 3.71 -13.11
N ILE A 84 -16.75 4.11 -12.03
CA ILE A 84 -16.52 3.25 -10.87
C ILE A 84 -17.75 3.21 -9.97
N PHE A 85 -18.39 4.33 -9.76
CA PHE A 85 -19.65 4.36 -9.01
C PHE A 85 -20.76 3.52 -9.69
N GLU A 86 -20.81 3.52 -11.02
CA GLU A 86 -21.74 2.69 -11.78
C GLU A 86 -21.41 1.19 -11.71
N ARG A 87 -20.12 0.86 -11.65
CA ARG A 87 -19.65 -0.52 -11.52
C ARG A 87 -20.02 -1.15 -10.17
N TYR A 88 -20.04 -0.34 -9.13
CA TYR A 88 -20.33 -0.77 -7.76
C TYR A 88 -21.54 -0.02 -7.18
N PRO A 89 -22.74 -0.29 -7.68
CA PRO A 89 -23.93 0.49 -7.34
C PRO A 89 -24.37 0.31 -5.88
N GLU A 90 -24.01 -0.80 -5.25
CA GLU A 90 -24.33 -1.09 -3.84
C GLU A 90 -23.41 -0.37 -2.84
N ALA A 91 -22.25 0.11 -3.29
CA ALA A 91 -21.33 0.84 -2.45
C ALA A 91 -21.83 2.26 -2.18
N LYS A 92 -21.77 2.72 -0.96
CA LYS A 92 -22.10 4.10 -0.59
C LYS A 92 -21.10 5.07 -1.21
N ARG A 93 -21.58 6.20 -1.71
CA ARG A 93 -20.79 7.25 -2.36
C ARG A 93 -20.49 8.38 -1.39
N TYR A 94 -19.24 8.80 -1.33
CA TYR A 94 -18.77 9.88 -0.48
C TYR A 94 -17.88 10.85 -1.25
N SER A 95 -17.98 12.13 -0.95
CA SER A 95 -17.03 13.16 -1.39
C SER A 95 -15.97 13.44 -0.31
N ASP A 96 -16.27 13.13 0.94
CA ASP A 96 -15.38 13.29 2.08
C ASP A 96 -15.11 11.92 2.72
N TYR A 97 -13.84 11.50 2.67
CA TYR A 97 -13.39 10.20 3.23
C TYR A 97 -13.60 10.12 4.76
N ARG A 98 -13.63 11.25 5.45
CA ARG A 98 -13.82 11.30 6.91
C ARG A 98 -15.19 10.77 7.31
N LYS A 99 -16.22 11.15 6.54
CA LYS A 99 -17.58 10.63 6.74
C LYS A 99 -17.67 9.14 6.44
N MET A 100 -16.90 8.68 5.49
CA MET A 100 -16.83 7.27 5.14
C MET A 100 -16.22 6.44 6.27
N TYR A 101 -15.27 6.98 7.03
CA TYR A 101 -14.63 6.28 8.15
C TYR A 101 -15.58 6.01 9.32
N GLU A 102 -16.68 6.73 9.42
CA GLU A 102 -17.69 6.51 10.46
C GLU A 102 -18.43 5.17 10.30
N LEU A 103 -18.31 4.51 9.15
CA LEU A 103 -18.95 3.20 8.93
C LEU A 103 -18.40 2.06 9.80
N GLY A 104 -17.19 2.18 10.35
CA GLY A 104 -16.55 1.16 11.19
C GLY A 104 -16.33 -0.20 10.51
N HIS A 105 -15.50 -1.07 11.11
CA HIS A 105 -15.22 -2.44 10.65
C HIS A 105 -14.95 -2.63 9.15
N TYR A 106 -13.90 -1.99 8.65
CA TYR A 106 -13.51 -2.00 7.24
C TYR A 106 -11.99 -2.11 7.05
N ARG A 107 -11.59 -2.38 5.81
CA ARG A 107 -10.22 -2.18 5.32
C ARG A 107 -10.21 -1.07 4.28
N ILE A 108 -9.24 -0.18 4.38
CA ILE A 108 -9.06 0.94 3.43
C ILE A 108 -8.06 0.52 2.36
N VAL A 109 -8.37 0.83 1.15
CA VAL A 109 -7.52 0.70 -0.04
C VAL A 109 -7.48 1.97 -0.85
#